data_e19f05576d2c5245c707a6682d68369c
#
_entry.id   e19f05576d2c5245c707a6682d68369c
#
_cell.length_a   1.000
_cell.length_b   1.000
_cell.length_c   1.000
_cell.angle_alpha   90.00
_cell.angle_beta   90.00
_cell.angle_gamma   90.00
#
_symmetry.space_group_name_H-M   'P 1'
#
loop_
_entity.id
_entity.type
_entity.pdbx_description
1 polymer ?
#
loop_
_entity_poly.entity_id
_entity_poly.type
_entity_poly.pdbx_seq_one_letter_code
_entity_poly.pdbx_strand_id
1 'polypeptide(L)'
;MISKATKSLAALLICGLLAGCSSGPTTQEPQTSNSATPAPPTPEPLPDFVQDFNNKPAGKATTLNVGSSNLGTSLSDDNIGVSFEATELSDPRWDPEVGNLDEMLAGLGHPGLRFGGNVLDREIFWTSTGEKAPKGKTLVTPQDLERVMKTVKKLDSKVTIGIPLGHYDPKRGADMAKYAVKTFGDHLIGISIGNEPNGYTNDARPGLQVRKPSQWNEKKYVTQVRAYVKAIDEATGKKVPIVGPGVFDGSWMSAFLNAKLPNTTALTQHYYAIYECSSDKVPGRGPEWQNLLEPVVSKSATKMLGIGLAKANKKKVPLWVEETGSTSCPGTNNTSRTHATALWTIDHIFASARLGVERMNMHSMLGACRGGAPMSVVCSADGTGSKGEGQVLAQPNYLAMRLASLSIGSQFMSTKISGDKNITAYAVKAENGNVQVTVINKNDAAKKSKNPLTVNLPKGYRATGAAQIYAPGNGAVEKTQLRAEAPFAAKGSGVTKNATGKLQLEVVASSATTIEFTKKK
;
A
#
# COMPACT_ATOMS: atom_id res chain seq x y z
N MET A 1 41.50 13.87 -38.01
CA MET A 1 41.76 12.64 -38.80
C MET A 1 40.51 11.81 -38.62
N ILE A 2 39.49 11.94 -39.41
CA ILE A 2 39.17 11.38 -40.74
C ILE A 2 39.27 9.83 -40.75
N SER A 3 38.11 9.17 -40.87
CA SER A 3 37.72 8.15 -41.81
C SER A 3 36.43 7.45 -41.35
N LYS A 4 35.24 7.72 -41.84
CA LYS A 4 34.50 7.14 -43.00
C LYS A 4 34.27 5.64 -42.84
N ALA A 5 33.06 5.20 -42.60
CA ALA A 5 31.91 4.91 -43.49
C ALA A 5 32.02 3.56 -44.22
N THR A 6 31.00 2.74 -44.09
CA THR A 6 30.39 2.08 -45.26
C THR A 6 28.99 1.55 -44.97
N LYS A 7 28.08 1.85 -45.88
CA LYS A 7 26.71 1.35 -46.02
C LYS A 7 26.71 0.03 -46.78
N SER A 8 25.73 -0.83 -46.60
CA SER A 8 25.21 -1.67 -47.67
C SER A 8 23.75 -2.04 -47.42
N LEU A 9 23.02 -1.78 -48.38
CA LEU A 9 21.71 -1.89 -48.91
C LEU A 9 21.52 -3.26 -49.60
N ALA A 10 20.30 -3.79 -49.61
CA ALA A 10 19.61 -4.52 -50.67
C ALA A 10 18.44 -5.30 -50.04
N ALA A 11 17.25 -5.05 -50.32
CA ALA A 11 16.38 -5.00 -51.50
C ALA A 11 15.54 -6.29 -51.68
N LEU A 12 14.24 -6.06 -51.61
CA LEU A 12 13.09 -6.60 -52.37
C LEU A 12 13.04 -8.07 -52.80
N LEU A 13 11.88 -8.69 -52.58
CA LEU A 13 11.14 -9.31 -53.71
C LEU A 13 9.63 -9.43 -53.37
N ILE A 14 8.84 -8.92 -54.32
CA ILE A 14 7.39 -8.95 -54.48
C ILE A 14 7.02 -10.17 -55.32
N CYS A 15 5.93 -10.85 -55.02
CA CYS A 15 5.11 -11.55 -56.00
C CYS A 15 3.68 -11.68 -55.46
N GLY A 16 2.79 -11.18 -56.08
CA GLY A 16 1.48 -11.06 -56.41
C GLY A 16 0.92 -12.08 -57.39
N LEU A 17 -0.42 -12.22 -57.39
CA LEU A 17 -1.34 -12.60 -58.47
C LEU A 17 -2.67 -13.02 -57.83
N LEU A 18 -3.70 -12.26 -57.92
CA LEU A 18 -4.79 -12.07 -58.88
C LEU A 18 -5.70 -13.28 -59.10
N ALA A 19 -6.95 -13.01 -58.84
CA ALA A 19 -8.16 -13.09 -59.65
C ALA A 19 -9.22 -14.12 -59.25
N GLY A 20 -10.45 -13.63 -59.29
CA GLY A 20 -11.65 -14.45 -59.47
C GLY A 20 -12.93 -13.79 -58.95
N CYS A 21 -13.57 -12.95 -59.74
CA CYS A 21 -14.95 -12.46 -59.53
C CYS A 21 -15.97 -13.57 -59.82
N SER A 22 -17.03 -13.65 -59.04
CA SER A 22 -18.35 -13.93 -59.59
C SER A 22 -19.46 -13.45 -58.65
N SER A 23 -20.40 -12.77 -59.24
CA SER A 23 -21.57 -12.09 -58.71
C SER A 23 -22.74 -13.02 -58.45
N GLY A 24 -23.50 -12.74 -57.35
CA GLY A 24 -24.88 -13.21 -57.14
C GLY A 24 -25.49 -12.56 -55.92
N PRO A 25 -26.66 -11.93 -55.99
CA PRO A 25 -27.29 -11.27 -54.82
C PRO A 25 -28.07 -12.27 -54.01
N THR A 26 -27.71 -12.44 -52.72
CA THR A 26 -28.52 -13.10 -51.73
C THR A 26 -28.85 -12.14 -50.61
N THR A 27 -30.12 -11.91 -50.43
CA THR A 27 -30.75 -11.22 -49.29
C THR A 27 -30.29 -11.84 -47.99
N GLN A 28 -29.54 -11.10 -47.18
CA GLN A 28 -29.24 -11.48 -45.81
C GLN A 28 -30.15 -10.72 -44.86
N GLU A 29 -30.90 -11.47 -44.06
CA GLU A 29 -31.54 -10.99 -42.84
C GLU A 29 -30.49 -10.46 -41.85
N PRO A 30 -30.82 -9.47 -40.99
CA PRO A 30 -29.88 -8.95 -40.00
C PRO A 30 -29.64 -9.99 -38.92
N GLN A 31 -28.49 -10.65 -38.91
CA GLN A 31 -28.00 -11.40 -37.76
C GLN A 31 -27.61 -10.40 -36.67
N THR A 32 -28.36 -10.45 -35.56
CA THR A 32 -27.95 -9.85 -34.29
C THR A 32 -26.69 -10.56 -33.82
N SER A 33 -25.54 -9.95 -34.01
CA SER A 33 -24.28 -10.41 -33.42
C SER A 33 -24.33 -10.14 -31.91
N ASN A 34 -24.69 -11.14 -31.12
CA ASN A 34 -24.34 -11.19 -29.70
C ASN A 34 -22.82 -11.29 -29.59
N SER A 35 -22.15 -10.15 -29.57
CA SER A 35 -20.75 -10.09 -29.13
C SER A 35 -20.72 -10.34 -27.62
N ALA A 36 -20.61 -11.61 -27.23
CA ALA A 36 -20.27 -11.96 -25.86
C ALA A 36 -18.94 -11.26 -25.51
N THR A 37 -18.97 -10.39 -24.52
CA THR A 37 -17.77 -9.82 -23.94
C THR A 37 -16.82 -10.97 -23.59
N PRO A 38 -15.55 -10.96 -24.02
CA PRO A 38 -14.60 -12.01 -23.65
C PRO A 38 -14.59 -12.14 -22.14
N ALA A 39 -14.72 -13.37 -21.64
CA ALA A 39 -14.57 -13.64 -20.23
C ALA A 39 -13.19 -13.13 -19.77
N PRO A 40 -13.08 -12.51 -18.58
CA PRO A 40 -11.79 -12.08 -18.08
C PRO A 40 -10.81 -13.27 -18.10
N PRO A 41 -9.55 -13.05 -18.46
CA PRO A 41 -8.57 -14.13 -18.53
C PRO A 41 -8.52 -14.85 -17.20
N THR A 42 -8.63 -16.18 -17.25
CA THR A 42 -8.47 -17.02 -16.06
C THR A 42 -7.10 -16.75 -15.47
N PRO A 43 -6.97 -16.37 -14.18
CA PRO A 43 -5.68 -16.14 -13.57
C PRO A 43 -4.79 -17.36 -13.80
N GLU A 44 -3.55 -17.15 -14.26
CA GLU A 44 -2.59 -18.24 -14.34
C GLU A 44 -2.46 -18.91 -12.96
N PRO A 45 -2.41 -20.24 -12.90
CA PRO A 45 -2.17 -20.95 -11.64
C PRO A 45 -0.86 -20.41 -11.03
N LEU A 46 -0.92 -20.03 -9.75
CA LEU A 46 0.29 -19.65 -9.05
C LEU A 46 1.26 -20.85 -9.01
N PRO A 47 2.58 -20.63 -9.14
CA PRO A 47 3.54 -21.72 -9.13
C PRO A 47 3.49 -22.49 -7.81
N ASP A 48 3.78 -23.78 -7.87
CA ASP A 48 3.78 -24.67 -6.71
C ASP A 48 4.66 -24.13 -5.59
N PHE A 49 4.14 -24.23 -4.36
CA PHE A 49 4.86 -23.81 -3.16
C PHE A 49 5.95 -24.85 -2.80
N VAL A 50 7.22 -24.47 -2.99
CA VAL A 50 8.37 -25.27 -2.62
C VAL A 50 9.22 -24.54 -1.58
N GLN A 51 9.51 -25.19 -0.44
CA GLN A 51 10.47 -24.70 0.54
C GLN A 51 11.88 -24.84 -0.02
N ASP A 52 12.62 -23.73 -0.11
CA ASP A 52 14.01 -23.74 -0.52
C ASP A 52 14.91 -23.88 0.72
N PHE A 53 15.50 -25.06 0.87
CA PHE A 53 16.40 -25.39 1.98
C PHE A 53 17.86 -25.31 1.51
N ASN A 54 18.52 -24.22 1.84
CA ASN A 54 19.96 -24.08 1.60
C ASN A 54 20.79 -24.78 2.72
N ASN A 55 22.09 -24.98 2.49
CA ASN A 55 23.00 -25.68 3.40
C ASN A 55 23.46 -24.88 4.64
N LYS A 56 22.78 -23.80 5.00
CA LYS A 56 23.13 -22.98 6.16
C LYS A 56 22.51 -23.51 7.44
N PRO A 57 23.05 -23.15 8.62
CA PRO A 57 22.55 -23.66 9.89
C PRO A 57 21.09 -23.25 10.12
N ALA A 58 20.30 -24.15 10.69
CA ALA A 58 18.93 -23.90 11.10
C ALA A 58 18.87 -22.82 12.19
N GLY A 59 17.77 -22.06 12.20
CA GLY A 59 17.44 -21.17 13.29
C GLY A 59 16.82 -21.90 14.48
N LYS A 60 16.49 -21.18 15.55
CA LYS A 60 15.91 -21.73 16.78
C LYS A 60 14.48 -22.24 16.53
N ALA A 61 14.13 -23.38 17.10
CA ALA A 61 12.78 -23.91 17.06
C ALA A 61 11.77 -22.93 17.72
N THR A 62 10.60 -22.83 17.09
CA THR A 62 9.55 -21.90 17.49
C THR A 62 8.24 -22.63 17.65
N THR A 63 7.44 -22.25 18.66
CA THR A 63 6.08 -22.77 18.87
C THR A 63 5.09 -21.61 18.88
N LEU A 64 4.05 -21.75 18.08
CA LEU A 64 2.90 -20.87 18.02
C LEU A 64 1.69 -21.61 18.57
N ASN A 65 1.04 -21.05 19.59
CA ASN A 65 -0.24 -21.51 20.08
C ASN A 65 -1.31 -20.51 19.65
N VAL A 66 -2.31 -20.99 18.92
CA VAL A 66 -3.47 -20.23 18.50
C VAL A 66 -4.63 -20.56 19.44
N GLY A 67 -5.15 -19.56 20.13
CA GLY A 67 -6.30 -19.69 21.02
C GLY A 67 -7.63 -19.62 20.24
N SER A 68 -8.74 -19.84 20.94
CA SER A 68 -10.09 -19.73 20.38
C SER A 68 -10.72 -18.34 20.52
N SER A 69 -10.12 -17.45 21.33
CA SER A 69 -10.67 -16.11 21.58
C SER A 69 -10.51 -15.18 20.38
N ASN A 70 -11.61 -14.53 20.01
CA ASN A 70 -11.63 -13.41 19.09
C ASN A 70 -11.17 -12.14 19.84
N LEU A 71 -10.30 -11.34 19.21
CA LEU A 71 -9.78 -10.09 19.79
C LEU A 71 -10.69 -8.88 19.55
N GLY A 72 -11.77 -9.04 18.79
CA GLY A 72 -12.68 -7.94 18.42
C GLY A 72 -12.17 -7.02 17.34
N THR A 73 -11.02 -7.33 16.72
CA THR A 73 -10.44 -6.60 15.59
C THR A 73 -10.36 -7.49 14.37
N SER A 74 -10.36 -6.90 13.18
CA SER A 74 -10.33 -7.63 11.89
C SER A 74 -9.30 -7.03 10.95
N LEU A 75 -8.93 -7.80 9.94
CA LEU A 75 -8.22 -7.32 8.77
C LEU A 75 -9.24 -7.08 7.65
N SER A 76 -9.31 -5.86 7.15
CA SER A 76 -10.23 -5.43 6.09
C SER A 76 -9.48 -4.88 4.88
N ASP A 77 -10.20 -4.64 3.77
CA ASP A 77 -9.65 -3.95 2.59
C ASP A 77 -9.04 -2.59 2.97
N ASP A 78 -9.64 -1.88 3.93
CA ASP A 78 -9.13 -0.60 4.41
C ASP A 78 -7.72 -0.67 5.05
N ASN A 79 -7.27 -1.85 5.47
CA ASN A 79 -5.91 -2.05 5.96
C ASN A 79 -4.86 -2.28 4.85
N ILE A 80 -5.30 -2.41 3.59
CA ILE A 80 -4.45 -2.70 2.42
C ILE A 80 -4.51 -1.54 1.41
N GLY A 81 -4.43 -0.31 1.89
CA GLY A 81 -4.53 0.88 1.06
C GLY A 81 -3.19 1.41 0.55
N VAL A 82 -3.28 2.35 -0.39
CA VAL A 82 -2.13 3.04 -1.00
C VAL A 82 -2.31 4.55 -0.90
N SER A 83 -1.27 5.24 -0.44
CA SER A 83 -1.21 6.70 -0.35
C SER A 83 -0.30 7.25 -1.42
N PHE A 84 -0.85 8.01 -2.36
CA PHE A 84 -0.14 8.68 -3.42
C PHE A 84 0.14 10.14 -3.08
N GLU A 85 1.21 10.71 -3.66
CA GLU A 85 1.41 12.16 -3.64
C GLU A 85 0.28 12.84 -4.42
N ALA A 86 -0.16 14.00 -3.95
CA ALA A 86 -1.28 14.71 -4.58
C ALA A 86 -1.01 15.14 -6.04
N THR A 87 0.25 15.30 -6.42
CA THR A 87 0.65 15.56 -7.81
C THR A 87 0.31 14.40 -8.75
N GLU A 88 0.17 13.18 -8.21
CA GLU A 88 -0.20 11.99 -8.97
C GLU A 88 -1.66 12.02 -9.46
N LEU A 89 -2.52 12.90 -8.92
CA LEU A 89 -3.87 13.13 -9.45
C LEU A 89 -3.85 13.47 -10.95
N SER A 90 -2.79 14.17 -11.40
CA SER A 90 -2.63 14.56 -12.80
C SER A 90 -1.95 13.49 -13.67
N ASP A 91 -1.62 12.31 -13.12
CA ASP A 91 -0.96 11.25 -13.87
C ASP A 91 -1.95 10.56 -14.82
N PRO A 92 -1.65 10.47 -16.13
CA PRO A 92 -2.54 9.84 -17.08
C PRO A 92 -2.73 8.34 -16.86
N ARG A 93 -1.84 7.65 -16.14
CA ARG A 93 -1.98 6.21 -15.81
C ARG A 93 -3.18 5.87 -14.93
N TRP A 94 -3.86 6.87 -14.35
CA TRP A 94 -5.15 6.69 -13.69
C TRP A 94 -6.29 6.36 -14.68
N ASP A 95 -6.05 6.53 -15.97
CA ASP A 95 -6.97 6.00 -16.99
C ASP A 95 -6.65 4.52 -17.23
N PRO A 96 -7.60 3.59 -17.03
CA PRO A 96 -7.39 2.16 -17.27
C PRO A 96 -6.99 1.80 -18.72
N GLU A 97 -7.13 2.73 -19.65
CA GLU A 97 -6.68 2.56 -21.05
C GLU A 97 -5.18 2.90 -21.22
N VAL A 98 -4.54 3.44 -20.17
CA VAL A 98 -3.15 3.90 -20.20
C VAL A 98 -2.31 3.11 -19.18
N GLY A 99 -1.73 2.01 -19.59
CA GLY A 99 -0.87 1.19 -18.75
C GLY A 99 -1.61 0.12 -17.94
N ASN A 100 -1.03 -0.28 -16.80
CA ASN A 100 -1.51 -1.40 -15.96
C ASN A 100 -1.71 -1.02 -14.49
N LEU A 101 -1.84 0.27 -14.17
CA LEU A 101 -1.93 0.71 -12.78
C LEU A 101 -3.17 0.15 -12.08
N ASP A 102 -4.29 0.15 -12.75
CA ASP A 102 -5.56 -0.39 -12.25
C ASP A 102 -5.51 -1.90 -12.02
N GLU A 103 -4.86 -2.67 -12.92
CA GLU A 103 -4.66 -4.12 -12.76
C GLU A 103 -3.75 -4.42 -11.55
N MET A 104 -2.67 -3.63 -11.40
CA MET A 104 -1.79 -3.77 -10.26
C MET A 104 -2.51 -3.47 -8.95
N LEU A 105 -3.31 -2.42 -8.89
CA LEU A 105 -4.10 -2.10 -7.69
C LEU A 105 -5.20 -3.14 -7.43
N ALA A 106 -5.86 -3.67 -8.47
CA ALA A 106 -6.83 -4.77 -8.35
C ALA A 106 -6.22 -6.02 -7.73
N GLY A 107 -4.93 -6.27 -7.94
CA GLY A 107 -4.20 -7.33 -7.28
C GLY A 107 -4.18 -7.24 -5.75
N LEU A 108 -4.52 -6.10 -5.16
CA LEU A 108 -4.61 -5.89 -3.71
C LEU A 108 -6.04 -6.07 -3.16
N GLY A 109 -7.04 -6.34 -4.01
CA GLY A 109 -8.47 -6.36 -3.68
C GLY A 109 -9.13 -5.00 -3.97
N HIS A 110 -9.81 -4.44 -2.98
CA HIS A 110 -10.44 -3.10 -3.04
C HIS A 110 -9.61 -2.08 -2.22
N PRO A 111 -8.34 -1.77 -2.63
CA PRO A 111 -7.45 -0.98 -1.80
C PRO A 111 -7.99 0.42 -1.57
N GLY A 112 -7.91 0.91 -0.34
CA GLY A 112 -8.17 2.30 -0.07
C GLY A 112 -7.15 3.19 -0.78
N LEU A 113 -7.57 4.31 -1.35
CA LEU A 113 -6.70 5.27 -2.02
C LEU A 113 -6.69 6.59 -1.28
N ARG A 114 -5.51 7.16 -1.11
CA ARG A 114 -5.33 8.50 -0.58
C ARG A 114 -4.46 9.33 -1.52
N PHE A 115 -4.84 10.58 -1.74
CA PHE A 115 -4.02 11.56 -2.43
C PHE A 115 -3.66 12.70 -1.48
N GLY A 116 -2.38 12.78 -1.12
CA GLY A 116 -1.86 13.71 -0.13
C GLY A 116 -0.36 13.93 -0.28
N GLY A 117 0.40 13.61 0.78
CA GLY A 117 1.85 13.66 0.76
C GLY A 117 2.44 15.07 0.85
N ASN A 118 3.77 15.14 0.84
CA ASN A 118 4.50 16.37 1.06
C ASN A 118 4.31 17.42 -0.04
N VAL A 119 4.05 16.99 -1.27
CA VAL A 119 3.85 17.89 -2.42
C VAL A 119 2.48 18.57 -2.41
N LEU A 120 1.50 18.07 -1.64
CA LEU A 120 0.17 18.68 -1.52
C LEU A 120 0.27 20.18 -1.23
N ASP A 121 1.05 20.57 -0.25
CA ASP A 121 1.15 21.96 0.21
C ASP A 121 2.21 22.78 -0.51
N ARG A 122 3.02 22.12 -1.34
CA ARG A 122 4.19 22.73 -1.99
C ARG A 122 4.07 22.84 -3.50
N GLU A 123 3.44 21.87 -4.14
CA GLU A 123 3.51 21.74 -5.61
C GLU A 123 2.14 21.74 -6.29
N ILE A 124 1.06 21.44 -5.61
CA ILE A 124 -0.29 21.43 -6.21
C ILE A 124 -0.78 22.84 -6.50
N PHE A 125 -1.31 23.01 -7.72
CA PHE A 125 -2.12 24.14 -8.12
C PHE A 125 -3.43 23.63 -8.71
N TRP A 126 -4.52 23.79 -7.97
CA TRP A 126 -5.86 23.46 -8.41
C TRP A 126 -6.49 24.59 -9.19
N THR A 127 -7.18 24.26 -10.30
CA THR A 127 -8.11 25.19 -10.96
C THR A 127 -9.27 24.46 -11.64
N SER A 128 -10.46 25.04 -11.56
CA SER A 128 -11.63 24.64 -12.35
C SER A 128 -11.97 25.65 -13.46
N THR A 129 -11.18 26.72 -13.59
CA THR A 129 -11.45 27.86 -14.49
C THR A 129 -10.42 28.02 -15.60
N GLY A 130 -9.48 27.09 -15.74
CA GLY A 130 -8.48 27.09 -16.82
C GLY A 130 -7.28 28.03 -16.56
N GLU A 131 -7.05 28.43 -15.30
CA GLU A 131 -5.84 29.20 -14.93
C GLU A 131 -4.58 28.40 -15.20
N LYS A 132 -3.53 29.07 -15.64
CA LYS A 132 -2.21 28.45 -15.80
C LYS A 132 -1.56 28.26 -14.43
N ALA A 133 -0.98 27.08 -14.20
CA ALA A 133 -0.22 26.85 -12.98
C ALA A 133 1.02 27.77 -12.93
N PRO A 134 1.37 28.32 -11.78
CA PRO A 134 2.65 28.99 -11.59
C PRO A 134 3.83 28.07 -11.89
N LYS A 135 4.97 28.65 -12.27
CA LYS A 135 6.20 27.87 -12.55
C LYS A 135 6.55 26.97 -11.36
N GLY A 136 6.83 25.70 -11.63
CA GLY A 136 7.19 24.70 -10.63
C GLY A 136 6.01 24.12 -9.85
N LYS A 137 4.77 24.42 -10.25
CA LYS A 137 3.56 23.79 -9.70
C LYS A 137 2.98 22.76 -10.68
N THR A 138 2.41 21.72 -10.13
CA THR A 138 1.64 20.72 -10.87
C THR A 138 0.18 21.17 -10.94
N LEU A 139 -0.31 21.33 -12.16
CA LEU A 139 -1.72 21.65 -12.42
C LEU A 139 -2.57 20.42 -12.14
N VAL A 140 -3.63 20.60 -11.37
CA VAL A 140 -4.69 19.61 -11.15
C VAL A 140 -6.04 20.26 -11.48
N THR A 141 -6.86 19.54 -12.23
CA THR A 141 -8.13 20.02 -12.80
C THR A 141 -9.26 19.04 -12.53
N PRO A 142 -10.53 19.41 -12.77
CA PRO A 142 -11.65 18.47 -12.70
C PRO A 142 -11.48 17.22 -13.56
N GLN A 143 -10.89 17.34 -14.75
CA GLN A 143 -10.65 16.23 -15.66
C GLN A 143 -9.68 15.19 -15.08
N ASP A 144 -8.74 15.65 -14.25
CA ASP A 144 -7.82 14.74 -13.56
C ASP A 144 -8.56 13.91 -12.50
N LEU A 145 -9.49 14.52 -11.75
CA LEU A 145 -10.33 13.79 -10.81
C LEU A 145 -11.25 12.78 -11.53
N GLU A 146 -11.80 13.14 -12.67
CA GLU A 146 -12.63 12.26 -13.50
C GLU A 146 -11.82 11.07 -14.03
N ARG A 147 -10.56 11.28 -14.39
CA ARG A 147 -9.63 10.22 -14.80
C ARG A 147 -9.36 9.25 -13.65
N VAL A 148 -9.03 9.77 -12.47
CA VAL A 148 -8.84 8.95 -11.27
C VAL A 148 -10.09 8.14 -10.94
N MET A 149 -11.28 8.74 -11.10
CA MET A 149 -12.55 8.08 -10.82
C MET A 149 -12.79 6.85 -11.70
N LYS A 150 -12.27 6.79 -12.93
CA LYS A 150 -12.37 5.59 -13.78
C LYS A 150 -11.75 4.38 -13.07
N THR A 151 -10.53 4.52 -12.55
CA THR A 151 -9.84 3.48 -11.79
C THR A 151 -10.53 3.22 -10.45
N VAL A 152 -10.91 4.25 -9.70
CA VAL A 152 -11.63 4.11 -8.41
C VAL A 152 -12.89 3.27 -8.57
N LYS A 153 -13.70 3.56 -9.60
CA LYS A 153 -14.93 2.84 -9.90
C LYS A 153 -14.65 1.38 -10.32
N LYS A 154 -13.63 1.14 -11.13
CA LYS A 154 -13.24 -0.21 -11.56
C LYS A 154 -12.81 -1.08 -10.37
N LEU A 155 -12.15 -0.49 -9.38
CA LEU A 155 -11.65 -1.15 -8.18
C LEU A 155 -12.68 -1.20 -7.04
N ASP A 156 -13.78 -0.47 -7.13
CA ASP A 156 -14.70 -0.19 -6.01
C ASP A 156 -13.96 0.36 -4.77
N SER A 157 -12.94 1.17 -5.01
CA SER A 157 -12.07 1.72 -3.96
C SER A 157 -12.72 2.89 -3.23
N LYS A 158 -12.34 3.07 -1.96
CA LYS A 158 -12.66 4.28 -1.17
C LYS A 158 -11.49 5.26 -1.24
N VAL A 159 -11.82 6.56 -1.32
CA VAL A 159 -10.82 7.62 -1.57
C VAL A 159 -10.81 8.66 -0.48
N THR A 160 -9.62 9.10 -0.08
CA THR A 160 -9.38 10.33 0.69
C THR A 160 -8.61 11.34 -0.17
N ILE A 161 -9.07 12.60 -0.17
CA ILE A 161 -8.46 13.68 -0.95
C ILE A 161 -7.90 14.76 -0.03
N GLY A 162 -6.62 15.09 -0.21
CA GLY A 162 -5.97 16.21 0.45
C GLY A 162 -6.29 17.55 -0.23
N ILE A 163 -6.61 18.56 0.56
CA ILE A 163 -6.78 19.95 0.12
C ILE A 163 -5.59 20.78 0.61
N PRO A 164 -4.90 21.53 -0.28
CA PRO A 164 -3.72 22.32 0.10
C PRO A 164 -4.04 23.36 1.17
N LEU A 165 -3.22 23.40 2.23
CA LEU A 165 -3.27 24.37 3.32
C LEU A 165 -2.04 25.28 3.36
N GLY A 166 -0.94 24.83 2.75
CA GLY A 166 0.36 25.52 2.79
C GLY A 166 0.30 26.97 2.31
N HIS A 167 -0.47 27.23 1.27
CA HIS A 167 -0.84 28.58 0.83
C HIS A 167 -2.32 28.78 1.17
N TYR A 168 -2.58 29.57 2.23
CA TYR A 168 -3.93 29.76 2.75
C TYR A 168 -4.88 30.36 1.70
N ASP A 169 -5.71 29.53 1.10
CA ASP A 169 -6.76 29.88 0.14
C ASP A 169 -7.99 28.98 0.32
N PRO A 170 -8.84 29.25 1.31
CA PRO A 170 -10.02 28.42 1.56
C PRO A 170 -11.04 28.43 0.41
N LYS A 171 -11.06 29.47 -0.44
CA LYS A 171 -11.95 29.52 -1.61
C LYS A 171 -11.52 28.53 -2.68
N ARG A 172 -10.25 28.47 -3.03
CA ARG A 172 -9.69 27.51 -3.97
C ARG A 172 -9.79 26.09 -3.42
N GLY A 173 -9.52 25.91 -2.11
CA GLY A 173 -9.68 24.62 -1.44
C GLY A 173 -11.13 24.12 -1.44
N ALA A 174 -12.09 25.02 -1.24
CA ALA A 174 -13.50 24.68 -1.30
C ALA A 174 -13.97 24.31 -2.71
N ASP A 175 -13.44 24.98 -3.74
CA ASP A 175 -13.70 24.63 -5.14
C ASP A 175 -13.16 23.22 -5.46
N MET A 176 -11.93 22.90 -5.08
CA MET A 176 -11.38 21.55 -5.23
C MET A 176 -12.23 20.49 -4.52
N ALA A 177 -12.61 20.76 -3.28
CA ALA A 177 -13.46 19.86 -2.49
C ALA A 177 -14.84 19.64 -3.14
N LYS A 178 -15.46 20.69 -3.70
CA LYS A 178 -16.73 20.60 -4.43
C LYS A 178 -16.62 19.64 -5.62
N TYR A 179 -15.57 19.75 -6.40
CA TYR A 179 -15.34 18.84 -7.53
C TYR A 179 -15.03 17.42 -7.05
N ALA A 180 -14.24 17.24 -5.99
CA ALA A 180 -14.00 15.92 -5.41
C ALA A 180 -15.30 15.24 -4.95
N VAL A 181 -16.16 15.98 -4.23
CA VAL A 181 -17.48 15.48 -3.79
C VAL A 181 -18.37 15.11 -4.98
N LYS A 182 -18.38 15.93 -6.04
CA LYS A 182 -19.17 15.67 -7.25
C LYS A 182 -18.66 14.42 -7.99
N THR A 183 -17.35 14.30 -8.15
CA THR A 183 -16.72 13.27 -8.98
C THR A 183 -16.71 11.91 -8.29
N PHE A 184 -16.29 11.86 -7.04
CA PHE A 184 -16.13 10.58 -6.33
C PHE A 184 -17.42 10.08 -5.64
N GLY A 185 -18.39 10.95 -5.36
CA GLY A 185 -19.66 10.54 -4.74
C GLY A 185 -19.45 9.71 -3.48
N ASP A 186 -20.06 8.51 -3.42
CA ASP A 186 -19.99 7.59 -2.27
C ASP A 186 -18.62 6.90 -2.12
N HIS A 187 -17.73 7.03 -3.09
CA HIS A 187 -16.35 6.58 -2.96
C HIS A 187 -15.50 7.55 -2.13
N LEU A 188 -15.89 8.83 -2.01
CA LEU A 188 -15.18 9.81 -1.18
C LEU A 188 -15.54 9.63 0.30
N ILE A 189 -14.61 9.13 1.09
CA ILE A 189 -14.82 8.88 2.54
C ILE A 189 -14.19 9.94 3.44
N GLY A 190 -13.37 10.83 2.89
CA GLY A 190 -12.75 11.90 3.67
C GLY A 190 -12.04 12.95 2.85
N ILE A 191 -12.09 14.18 3.35
CA ILE A 191 -11.24 15.28 2.92
C ILE A 191 -10.29 15.62 4.06
N SER A 192 -9.00 15.63 3.78
CA SER A 192 -7.97 16.13 4.69
C SER A 192 -7.51 17.53 4.27
N ILE A 193 -7.22 18.41 5.23
CA ILE A 193 -6.80 19.80 4.98
C ILE A 193 -5.35 19.95 5.41
N GLY A 194 -4.45 20.03 4.43
CA GLY A 194 -3.00 20.01 4.59
C GLY A 194 -2.45 18.60 4.80
N ASN A 195 -1.12 18.48 4.66
CA ASN A 195 -0.33 17.28 4.94
C ASN A 195 0.77 17.62 5.94
N GLU A 196 0.83 16.88 7.05
CA GLU A 196 1.84 17.07 8.11
C GLU A 196 2.02 18.54 8.53
N PRO A 197 0.96 19.25 8.93
CA PRO A 197 1.06 20.67 9.28
C PRO A 197 2.01 20.91 10.47
N ASN A 198 2.31 19.90 11.28
CA ASN A 198 3.33 19.94 12.32
C ASN A 198 4.77 20.14 11.75
N GLY A 199 4.99 19.74 10.48
CA GLY A 199 6.27 19.87 9.78
C GLY A 199 6.43 21.14 8.93
N TYR A 200 5.42 22.03 8.87
CA TYR A 200 5.46 23.21 7.99
C TYR A 200 6.58 24.22 8.32
N THR A 201 7.06 24.21 9.53
CA THR A 201 8.14 25.10 9.98
C THR A 201 9.52 24.45 9.96
N ASN A 202 9.62 23.22 9.41
CA ASN A 202 10.89 22.51 9.37
C ASN A 202 11.87 23.20 8.41
N ASP A 203 12.88 23.82 8.97
CA ASP A 203 13.97 24.48 8.26
C ASP A 203 15.20 23.58 8.04
N ALA A 204 15.25 22.43 8.73
CA ALA A 204 16.35 21.47 8.60
C ALA A 204 16.41 20.77 7.22
N ARG A 205 15.34 20.86 6.42
CA ARG A 205 15.29 20.32 5.05
C ARG A 205 14.91 21.46 4.09
N PRO A 206 15.87 22.01 3.34
CA PRO A 206 15.58 23.04 2.33
C PRO A 206 14.47 22.57 1.37
N GLY A 207 13.52 23.47 1.10
CA GLY A 207 12.35 23.17 0.25
C GLY A 207 11.14 22.54 0.97
N LEU A 208 11.30 22.08 2.22
CA LEU A 208 10.15 21.58 3.00
C LEU A 208 9.47 22.65 3.86
N GLN A 209 10.13 23.76 4.13
CA GLN A 209 9.53 24.86 4.90
C GLN A 209 8.40 25.53 4.13
N VAL A 210 7.20 25.51 4.70
CA VAL A 210 5.98 26.10 4.14
C VAL A 210 5.58 27.37 4.91
N ARG A 211 5.86 27.40 6.22
CA ARG A 211 5.50 28.48 7.13
C ARG A 211 6.70 28.93 7.98
N LYS A 212 6.73 30.18 8.34
CA LYS A 212 7.71 30.70 9.31
C LYS A 212 7.37 30.21 10.72
N PRO A 213 8.35 29.77 11.54
CA PRO A 213 8.10 29.29 12.90
C PRO A 213 7.30 30.25 13.78
N SER A 214 7.55 31.57 13.67
CA SER A 214 6.84 32.61 14.43
C SER A 214 5.36 32.78 14.06
N GLN A 215 4.91 32.18 12.95
CA GLN A 215 3.58 32.39 12.38
C GLN A 215 2.72 31.12 12.37
N TRP A 216 3.25 29.97 12.83
CA TRP A 216 2.59 28.68 12.71
C TRP A 216 2.67 27.85 13.99
N ASN A 217 1.50 27.41 14.44
CA ASN A 217 1.30 26.53 15.59
C ASN A 217 -0.08 25.87 15.50
N GLU A 218 -0.41 25.01 16.45
CA GLU A 218 -1.68 24.27 16.50
C GLU A 218 -2.91 25.20 16.52
N LYS A 219 -2.83 26.33 17.22
CA LYS A 219 -3.93 27.31 17.28
C LYS A 219 -4.20 27.93 15.89
N LYS A 220 -3.13 28.29 15.19
CA LYS A 220 -3.24 28.86 13.82
C LYS A 220 -3.76 27.81 12.85
N TYR A 221 -3.27 26.58 12.93
CA TYR A 221 -3.75 25.44 12.17
C TYR A 221 -5.27 25.25 12.35
N VAL A 222 -5.75 25.11 13.58
CA VAL A 222 -7.18 24.93 13.88
C VAL A 222 -8.02 26.07 13.33
N THR A 223 -7.54 27.33 13.46
CA THR A 223 -8.24 28.50 12.92
C THR A 223 -8.41 28.40 11.41
N GLN A 224 -7.34 28.02 10.70
CA GLN A 224 -7.37 27.92 9.24
C GLN A 224 -8.21 26.73 8.77
N VAL A 225 -8.08 25.55 9.40
CA VAL A 225 -8.91 24.38 9.07
C VAL A 225 -10.39 24.67 9.23
N ARG A 226 -10.79 25.36 10.30
CA ARG A 226 -12.20 25.79 10.47
C ARG A 226 -12.69 26.67 9.33
N ALA A 227 -11.86 27.57 8.83
CA ALA A 227 -12.21 28.43 7.70
C ALA A 227 -12.37 27.62 6.40
N TYR A 228 -11.49 26.63 6.17
CA TYR A 228 -11.63 25.70 5.04
C TYR A 228 -12.91 24.87 5.15
N VAL A 229 -13.17 24.24 6.29
CA VAL A 229 -14.38 23.43 6.49
C VAL A 229 -15.64 24.24 6.26
N LYS A 230 -15.70 25.48 6.76
CA LYS A 230 -16.82 26.38 6.52
C LYS A 230 -16.99 26.64 5.01
N ALA A 231 -15.93 27.01 4.32
CA ALA A 231 -15.97 27.29 2.88
C ALA A 231 -16.36 26.06 2.05
N ILE A 232 -15.88 24.86 2.45
CA ILE A 232 -16.23 23.58 1.81
C ILE A 232 -17.72 23.28 2.00
N ASP A 233 -18.24 23.39 3.21
CA ASP A 233 -19.67 23.16 3.50
C ASP A 233 -20.56 24.13 2.70
N GLU A 234 -20.17 25.41 2.60
CA GLU A 234 -20.88 26.42 1.80
C GLU A 234 -20.84 26.09 0.30
N ALA A 235 -19.67 25.71 -0.24
CA ALA A 235 -19.51 25.41 -1.66
C ALA A 235 -20.19 24.11 -2.11
N THR A 236 -20.29 23.12 -1.21
CA THR A 236 -20.91 21.81 -1.49
C THR A 236 -22.39 21.76 -1.13
N GLY A 237 -22.88 22.68 -0.32
CA GLY A 237 -24.25 22.68 0.21
C GLY A 237 -24.56 21.56 1.19
N LYS A 238 -23.53 20.82 1.65
CA LYS A 238 -23.67 19.71 2.60
C LYS A 238 -22.47 19.60 3.53
N LYS A 239 -22.64 18.82 4.60
CA LYS A 239 -21.53 18.45 5.48
C LYS A 239 -20.68 17.38 4.83
N VAL A 240 -19.40 17.69 4.56
CA VAL A 240 -18.45 16.77 3.93
C VAL A 240 -17.64 16.06 5.02
N PRO A 241 -17.40 14.74 4.90
CA PRO A 241 -16.54 14.02 5.84
C PRO A 241 -15.14 14.63 5.93
N ILE A 242 -14.70 15.01 7.14
CA ILE A 242 -13.38 15.59 7.40
C ILE A 242 -12.53 14.60 8.17
N VAL A 243 -11.34 14.34 7.67
CA VAL A 243 -10.33 13.50 8.31
C VAL A 243 -9.06 14.31 8.56
N GLY A 244 -8.32 13.97 9.56
CA GLY A 244 -7.10 14.72 9.87
C GLY A 244 -6.52 14.39 11.26
N PRO A 245 -5.40 15.04 11.62
CA PRO A 245 -4.65 16.05 10.87
C PRO A 245 -3.56 15.51 9.93
N GLY A 246 -3.37 14.17 9.82
CA GLY A 246 -2.31 13.57 9.02
C GLY A 246 -0.91 13.91 9.55
N VAL A 247 -0.65 13.56 10.82
CA VAL A 247 0.59 13.92 11.52
C VAL A 247 1.13 12.74 12.34
N PHE A 248 2.38 12.86 12.77
CA PHE A 248 2.99 11.95 13.75
C PHE A 248 3.03 12.52 15.18
N ASP A 249 2.56 13.75 15.40
CA ASP A 249 2.62 14.48 16.68
C ASP A 249 1.29 14.45 17.44
N GLY A 250 1.33 13.99 18.69
CA GLY A 250 0.14 13.85 19.52
C GLY A 250 -0.49 15.18 19.98
N SER A 251 0.24 16.31 20.00
CA SER A 251 -0.31 17.62 20.36
C SER A 251 -1.22 18.12 19.23
N TRP A 252 -0.79 17.98 17.99
CA TRP A 252 -1.56 18.34 16.78
C TRP A 252 -2.80 17.44 16.61
N MET A 253 -2.69 16.13 16.91
CA MET A 253 -3.86 15.23 16.96
C MET A 253 -4.90 15.74 17.96
N SER A 254 -4.44 16.16 19.15
CA SER A 254 -5.33 16.71 20.18
C SER A 254 -5.95 18.03 19.74
N ALA A 255 -5.19 18.91 19.09
CA ALA A 255 -5.68 20.19 18.57
C ALA A 255 -6.78 19.98 17.53
N PHE A 256 -6.58 19.05 16.58
CA PHE A 256 -7.57 18.68 15.56
C PHE A 256 -8.88 18.17 16.21
N LEU A 257 -8.78 17.18 17.10
CA LEU A 257 -9.95 16.59 17.76
C LEU A 257 -10.71 17.60 18.65
N ASN A 258 -10.00 18.56 19.24
CA ASN A 258 -10.60 19.63 20.05
C ASN A 258 -11.11 20.81 19.20
N ALA A 259 -10.81 20.83 17.90
CA ALA A 259 -11.36 21.82 16.99
C ALA A 259 -12.89 21.70 16.84
N LYS A 260 -13.50 20.56 17.21
CA LYS A 260 -14.95 20.31 17.13
C LYS A 260 -15.50 20.63 15.74
N LEU A 261 -14.80 20.15 14.71
CA LEU A 261 -15.28 20.28 13.33
C LEU A 261 -16.57 19.46 13.15
N PRO A 262 -17.57 19.96 12.43
CA PRO A 262 -18.92 19.37 12.44
C PRO A 262 -19.00 17.95 11.89
N ASN A 263 -18.03 17.53 11.06
CA ASN A 263 -18.04 16.23 10.39
C ASN A 263 -16.68 15.52 10.46
N THR A 264 -16.04 15.55 11.62
CA THR A 264 -14.83 14.73 11.84
C THR A 264 -15.22 13.26 11.83
N THR A 265 -14.77 12.51 10.82
CA THR A 265 -15.06 11.08 10.65
C THR A 265 -13.93 10.19 11.10
N ALA A 266 -12.68 10.65 11.04
CA ALA A 266 -11.53 9.90 11.54
C ALA A 266 -10.43 10.83 12.06
N LEU A 267 -9.67 10.31 13.04
CA LEU A 267 -8.35 10.83 13.37
C LEU A 267 -7.35 10.20 12.41
N THR A 268 -6.49 11.00 11.77
CA THR A 268 -5.46 10.47 10.89
C THR A 268 -4.06 10.66 11.46
N GLN A 269 -3.23 9.63 11.29
CA GLN A 269 -1.85 9.58 11.77
C GLN A 269 -0.93 9.13 10.63
N HIS A 270 0.31 9.62 10.63
CA HIS A 270 1.40 9.12 9.81
C HIS A 270 2.42 8.37 10.66
N TYR A 271 3.04 7.35 10.06
CA TYR A 271 4.08 6.57 10.71
C TYR A 271 5.10 6.03 9.71
N TYR A 272 6.37 6.29 9.96
CA TYR A 272 7.49 5.69 9.25
C TYR A 272 8.41 4.98 10.23
N ALA A 273 8.86 3.76 9.87
CA ALA A 273 9.71 2.97 10.75
C ALA A 273 11.11 3.55 10.88
N ILE A 274 11.70 3.98 9.74
CA ILE A 274 13.03 4.56 9.64
C ILE A 274 12.92 6.05 9.34
N TYR A 275 13.55 6.89 10.15
CA TYR A 275 13.49 8.36 10.02
C TYR A 275 14.77 9.11 10.42
N GLU A 276 15.78 8.43 10.96
CA GLU A 276 17.10 9.03 11.28
C GLU A 276 18.01 8.97 10.06
N CYS A 277 17.73 9.84 9.08
CA CYS A 277 18.34 9.77 7.75
C CYS A 277 19.84 10.14 7.72
N SER A 278 20.34 10.76 8.75
CA SER A 278 21.77 11.16 8.88
C SER A 278 22.68 10.07 9.44
N SER A 279 22.14 8.96 9.91
CA SER A 279 22.91 7.87 10.53
C SER A 279 22.33 6.50 10.21
N ASP A 280 23.10 5.65 9.56
CA ASP A 280 22.81 4.24 9.32
C ASP A 280 23.01 3.35 10.56
N LYS A 281 23.67 3.88 11.59
CA LYS A 281 24.06 3.14 12.80
C LYS A 281 23.03 3.15 13.93
N VAL A 282 21.92 3.85 13.75
CA VAL A 282 20.86 3.92 14.78
C VAL A 282 19.92 2.72 14.66
N PRO A 283 20.00 1.72 15.59
CA PRO A 283 19.14 0.54 15.51
C PRO A 283 17.66 0.90 15.46
N GLY A 284 16.96 0.37 14.47
CA GLY A 284 15.54 0.61 14.25
C GLY A 284 15.18 2.00 13.73
N ARG A 285 16.15 2.84 13.35
CA ARG A 285 15.89 4.22 12.88
C ARG A 285 16.75 4.64 11.70
N GLY A 286 18.01 4.19 11.60
CA GLY A 286 18.92 4.50 10.51
C GLY A 286 18.51 3.81 9.20
N PRO A 287 18.82 4.40 8.01
CA PRO A 287 18.26 4.01 6.71
C PRO A 287 18.89 2.72 6.12
N GLU A 288 19.20 1.75 6.95
CA GLU A 288 19.68 0.43 6.56
C GLU A 288 18.63 -0.65 6.81
N TRP A 289 18.51 -1.61 5.91
CA TRP A 289 17.49 -2.67 6.01
C TRP A 289 17.57 -3.49 7.31
N GLN A 290 18.77 -3.68 7.87
CA GLN A 290 18.98 -4.38 9.12
C GLN A 290 18.25 -3.69 10.28
N ASN A 291 18.31 -2.35 10.30
CA ASN A 291 17.63 -1.53 11.32
C ASN A 291 16.12 -1.67 11.25
N LEU A 292 15.55 -1.86 10.05
CA LEU A 292 14.12 -2.01 9.83
C LEU A 292 13.53 -3.26 10.50
N LEU A 293 14.30 -4.35 10.56
CA LEU A 293 13.86 -5.62 11.15
C LEU A 293 14.13 -5.76 12.65
N GLU A 294 14.70 -4.72 13.27
CA GLU A 294 14.98 -4.72 14.71
C GLU A 294 13.67 -4.79 15.53
N PRO A 295 13.65 -5.55 16.64
CA PRO A 295 12.45 -5.65 17.48
C PRO A 295 11.96 -4.31 18.05
N VAL A 296 12.82 -3.31 18.15
CA VAL A 296 12.45 -1.96 18.59
C VAL A 296 11.50 -1.27 17.61
N VAL A 297 11.54 -1.62 16.31
CA VAL A 297 10.65 -1.05 15.28
C VAL A 297 9.20 -1.40 15.57
N SER A 298 8.87 -2.68 15.77
CA SER A 298 7.51 -3.11 16.11
C SER A 298 7.03 -2.53 17.45
N LYS A 299 7.92 -2.40 18.44
CA LYS A 299 7.61 -1.76 19.73
C LYS A 299 7.30 -0.27 19.55
N SER A 300 8.11 0.44 18.76
CA SER A 300 7.89 1.86 18.45
C SER A 300 6.59 2.08 17.69
N ALA A 301 6.27 1.25 16.69
CA ALA A 301 5.00 1.30 15.97
C ALA A 301 3.82 1.14 16.94
N THR A 302 3.83 0.10 17.77
CA THR A 302 2.79 -0.14 18.78
C THR A 302 2.61 1.06 19.73
N LYS A 303 3.72 1.66 20.19
CA LYS A 303 3.66 2.84 21.06
C LYS A 303 3.07 4.05 20.34
N MET A 304 3.54 4.35 19.14
CA MET A 304 3.10 5.52 18.38
C MET A 304 1.65 5.41 17.95
N LEU A 305 1.22 4.27 17.43
CA LEU A 305 -0.17 4.02 17.06
C LEU A 305 -1.08 4.00 18.29
N GLY A 306 -0.59 3.48 19.42
CA GLY A 306 -1.30 3.51 20.70
C GLY A 306 -1.64 4.92 21.17
N ILE A 307 -0.80 5.93 20.89
CA ILE A 307 -1.11 7.34 21.17
C ILE A 307 -2.31 7.81 20.35
N GLY A 308 -2.32 7.53 19.05
CA GLY A 308 -3.43 7.87 18.16
C GLY A 308 -4.73 7.16 18.56
N LEU A 309 -4.66 5.85 18.78
CA LEU A 309 -5.80 5.02 19.21
C LEU A 309 -6.42 5.53 20.52
N ALA A 310 -5.61 5.84 21.54
CA ALA A 310 -6.12 6.36 22.80
C ALA A 310 -6.88 7.69 22.63
N LYS A 311 -6.40 8.57 21.72
CA LYS A 311 -7.05 9.85 21.42
C LYS A 311 -8.33 9.66 20.58
N ALA A 312 -8.28 8.83 19.58
CA ALA A 312 -9.40 8.48 18.70
C ALA A 312 -10.55 7.85 19.51
N ASN A 313 -10.24 6.83 20.33
CA ASN A 313 -11.20 6.16 21.19
C ASN A 313 -11.88 7.11 22.19
N LYS A 314 -11.12 8.04 22.79
CA LYS A 314 -11.70 9.06 23.69
C LYS A 314 -12.73 9.95 22.98
N LYS A 315 -12.61 10.14 21.67
CA LYS A 315 -13.52 10.96 20.85
C LYS A 315 -14.52 10.11 20.06
N LYS A 316 -14.46 8.79 20.19
CA LYS A 316 -15.33 7.82 19.49
C LYS A 316 -15.26 7.97 17.96
N VAL A 317 -14.05 8.18 17.45
CA VAL A 317 -13.75 8.16 16.01
C VAL A 317 -12.70 7.09 15.74
N PRO A 318 -12.63 6.50 14.54
CA PRO A 318 -11.58 5.56 14.19
C PRO A 318 -10.21 6.24 14.07
N LEU A 319 -9.14 5.45 14.19
CA LEU A 319 -7.80 5.84 13.80
C LEU A 319 -7.50 5.29 12.41
N TRP A 320 -7.15 6.18 11.48
CA TRP A 320 -6.62 5.85 10.16
C TRP A 320 -5.15 6.23 10.07
N VAL A 321 -4.33 5.33 9.55
CA VAL A 321 -2.93 5.60 9.22
C VAL A 321 -2.87 5.91 7.72
N GLU A 322 -3.08 7.18 7.40
CA GLU A 322 -3.25 7.63 6.02
C GLU A 322 -1.95 7.68 5.22
N GLU A 323 -0.80 7.62 5.90
CA GLU A 323 0.51 7.55 5.25
C GLU A 323 1.47 6.77 6.13
N THR A 324 2.05 5.71 5.57
CA THR A 324 3.07 4.90 6.24
C THR A 324 4.03 4.27 5.24
N GLY A 325 5.22 3.94 5.71
CA GLY A 325 6.24 3.29 4.90
C GLY A 325 7.41 2.81 5.74
N SER A 326 8.28 2.03 5.10
CA SER A 326 9.48 1.51 5.76
C SER A 326 10.46 2.63 6.14
N THR A 327 10.56 3.68 5.32
CA THR A 327 11.48 4.81 5.55
C THR A 327 10.91 6.11 5.02
N SER A 328 11.10 7.20 5.75
CA SER A 328 10.88 8.58 5.29
C SER A 328 12.15 9.24 4.72
N CYS A 329 13.25 8.49 4.63
CA CYS A 329 14.54 9.01 4.17
C CYS A 329 14.62 8.95 2.64
N PRO A 330 14.79 10.09 1.94
CA PRO A 330 14.89 10.11 0.49
C PRO A 330 16.07 9.29 -0.04
N GLY A 331 15.89 8.61 -1.15
CA GLY A 331 16.97 7.90 -1.85
C GLY A 331 17.49 6.64 -1.18
N THR A 332 16.83 6.13 -0.13
CA THR A 332 17.27 4.93 0.61
C THR A 332 16.83 3.63 -0.05
N ASN A 333 17.24 3.43 -1.30
CA ASN A 333 16.90 2.23 -2.09
C ASN A 333 17.47 0.93 -1.49
N ASN A 334 18.56 1.00 -0.73
CA ASN A 334 19.13 -0.11 0.04
C ASN A 334 18.27 -0.53 1.26
N THR A 335 17.20 0.19 1.55
CA THR A 335 16.20 -0.16 2.57
C THR A 335 14.86 -0.46 1.91
N SER A 336 14.27 0.52 1.22
CA SER A 336 12.89 0.48 0.74
C SER A 336 12.65 -0.53 -0.38
N ARG A 337 13.66 -0.85 -1.19
CA ARG A 337 13.57 -1.82 -2.29
C ARG A 337 14.05 -3.23 -1.89
N THR A 338 14.40 -3.44 -0.63
CA THR A 338 14.87 -4.74 -0.15
C THR A 338 13.72 -5.63 0.31
N HIS A 339 13.98 -6.92 0.40
CA HIS A 339 13.03 -7.89 0.96
C HIS A 339 12.67 -7.60 2.42
N ALA A 340 13.58 -6.95 3.17
CA ALA A 340 13.28 -6.51 4.54
C ALA A 340 12.07 -5.59 4.61
N THR A 341 11.86 -4.73 3.61
CA THR A 341 10.65 -3.90 3.50
C THR A 341 9.40 -4.76 3.34
N ALA A 342 9.43 -5.83 2.55
CA ALA A 342 8.29 -6.75 2.44
C ALA A 342 7.96 -7.41 3.78
N LEU A 343 8.96 -7.92 4.49
CA LEU A 343 8.77 -8.54 5.81
C LEU A 343 8.25 -7.54 6.85
N TRP A 344 8.75 -6.32 6.82
CA TRP A 344 8.25 -5.24 7.68
C TRP A 344 6.81 -4.86 7.32
N THR A 345 6.50 -4.73 6.03
CA THR A 345 5.17 -4.30 5.56
C THR A 345 4.09 -5.28 6.04
N ILE A 346 4.28 -6.58 5.84
CA ILE A 346 3.28 -7.57 6.28
C ILE A 346 3.15 -7.61 7.81
N ASP A 347 4.26 -7.51 8.54
CA ASP A 347 4.25 -7.46 10.01
C ASP A 347 3.51 -6.21 10.51
N HIS A 348 3.76 -5.05 9.89
CA HIS A 348 3.14 -3.77 10.23
C HIS A 348 1.62 -3.77 9.96
N ILE A 349 1.18 -4.29 8.82
CA ILE A 349 -0.25 -4.42 8.49
C ILE A 349 -0.97 -5.25 9.57
N PHE A 350 -0.50 -6.48 9.81
CA PHE A 350 -1.16 -7.35 10.78
C PHE A 350 -1.10 -6.81 12.21
N ALA A 351 0.04 -6.26 12.63
CA ALA A 351 0.18 -5.68 13.96
C ALA A 351 -0.76 -4.48 14.18
N SER A 352 -0.86 -3.59 13.20
CA SER A 352 -1.67 -2.38 13.28
C SER A 352 -3.18 -2.69 13.24
N ALA A 353 -3.61 -3.55 12.33
CA ALA A 353 -5.01 -4.00 12.27
C ALA A 353 -5.42 -4.71 13.57
N ARG A 354 -4.55 -5.58 14.11
CA ARG A 354 -4.77 -6.24 15.39
C ARG A 354 -4.89 -5.27 16.58
N LEU A 355 -4.20 -4.12 16.52
CA LEU A 355 -4.33 -3.06 17.52
C LEU A 355 -5.63 -2.27 17.41
N GLY A 356 -6.35 -2.36 16.29
CA GLY A 356 -7.57 -1.61 16.00
C GLY A 356 -7.38 -0.38 15.12
N VAL A 357 -6.28 -0.29 14.38
CA VAL A 357 -6.16 0.67 13.27
C VAL A 357 -7.14 0.23 12.18
N GLU A 358 -8.11 1.10 11.85
CA GLU A 358 -9.20 0.75 10.94
C GLU A 358 -8.78 0.84 9.46
N ARG A 359 -7.93 1.82 9.12
CA ARG A 359 -7.45 2.06 7.75
C ARG A 359 -5.94 2.31 7.74
N MET A 360 -5.28 1.81 6.70
CA MET A 360 -3.83 2.01 6.51
C MET A 360 -3.49 2.14 5.03
N ASN A 361 -2.76 3.21 4.68
CA ASN A 361 -2.32 3.46 3.32
C ASN A 361 -0.79 3.50 3.24
N MET A 362 -0.20 2.53 2.53
CA MET A 362 1.23 2.51 2.24
C MET A 362 1.58 3.59 1.25
N HIS A 363 2.59 4.41 1.55
CA HIS A 363 3.01 5.49 0.67
C HIS A 363 3.57 4.96 -0.64
N SER A 364 3.23 5.62 -1.75
CA SER A 364 3.63 5.26 -3.09
C SER A 364 3.82 6.50 -3.96
N MET A 365 4.74 6.43 -4.89
CA MET A 365 4.99 7.42 -5.92
C MET A 365 5.09 6.70 -7.27
N LEU A 366 4.40 7.21 -8.28
CA LEU A 366 4.41 6.63 -9.63
C LEU A 366 5.68 6.98 -10.45
N GLY A 367 6.62 7.68 -9.84
CA GLY A 367 7.92 7.96 -10.44
C GLY A 367 8.77 6.71 -10.66
N ALA A 368 10.00 6.90 -11.12
CA ALA A 368 10.91 5.82 -11.46
C ALA A 368 11.17 4.87 -10.29
N CYS A 369 11.22 3.57 -10.58
CA CYS A 369 11.55 2.54 -9.60
C CYS A 369 13.01 2.62 -9.16
N ARG A 370 13.92 3.03 -10.04
CA ARG A 370 15.37 3.11 -9.77
C ARG A 370 15.81 4.55 -9.60
N GLY A 371 16.46 4.82 -8.48
CA GLY A 371 16.98 6.16 -8.18
C GLY A 371 15.92 7.23 -7.90
N GLY A 372 14.65 6.85 -7.83
CA GLY A 372 13.52 7.73 -7.63
C GLY A 372 12.73 7.39 -6.37
N ALA A 373 11.56 6.85 -6.52
CA ALA A 373 10.55 6.59 -5.50
C ALA A 373 10.98 5.56 -4.42
N PRO A 374 11.60 5.96 -3.31
CA PRO A 374 12.20 5.01 -2.37
C PRO A 374 11.19 4.20 -1.56
N MET A 375 9.92 4.60 -1.55
CA MET A 375 8.88 4.01 -0.69
C MET A 375 7.74 3.38 -1.47
N SER A 376 7.82 3.37 -2.80
CA SER A 376 6.67 3.05 -3.65
C SER A 376 6.20 1.61 -3.47
N VAL A 377 4.89 1.44 -3.50
CA VAL A 377 4.21 0.14 -3.64
C VAL A 377 4.31 -0.34 -5.08
N VAL A 378 4.04 0.57 -6.01
CA VAL A 378 4.22 0.42 -7.46
C VAL A 378 4.92 1.66 -8.02
N CYS A 379 5.73 1.50 -9.04
CA CYS A 379 6.50 2.60 -9.63
C CYS A 379 6.76 2.34 -11.12
N SER A 380 7.17 3.38 -11.85
CA SER A 380 7.38 3.34 -13.29
C SER A 380 8.46 2.34 -13.70
N ALA A 381 8.18 1.53 -14.70
CA ALA A 381 9.08 0.50 -15.21
C ALA A 381 10.28 1.07 -15.98
N ASP A 382 10.09 2.18 -16.68
CA ASP A 382 11.10 2.79 -17.55
C ASP A 382 12.24 3.47 -16.81
N GLY A 383 12.07 3.72 -15.52
CA GLY A 383 13.06 4.36 -14.67
C GLY A 383 13.26 5.85 -14.95
N THR A 384 12.51 6.45 -15.88
CA THR A 384 12.66 7.86 -16.27
C THR A 384 11.82 8.80 -15.43
N GLY A 385 10.81 8.29 -14.75
CA GLY A 385 9.85 9.09 -14.00
C GLY A 385 8.94 9.93 -14.90
N SER A 386 8.92 9.63 -16.21
CA SER A 386 8.05 10.31 -17.16
C SER A 386 6.60 10.02 -16.80
N LYS A 387 5.80 11.07 -16.68
CA LYS A 387 4.36 10.92 -16.47
C LYS A 387 3.73 10.33 -17.73
N GLY A 388 2.97 9.28 -17.57
CA GLY A 388 2.05 8.79 -18.57
C GLY A 388 2.61 7.81 -19.59
N GLU A 389 3.84 7.41 -19.48
CA GLU A 389 4.40 6.37 -20.33
C GLU A 389 4.77 5.14 -19.52
N GLY A 390 4.50 3.97 -20.09
CA GLY A 390 4.95 2.70 -19.58
C GLY A 390 4.11 2.05 -18.50
N GLN A 391 4.53 0.85 -18.18
CA GLN A 391 3.96 -0.01 -17.16
C GLN A 391 4.49 0.36 -15.77
N VAL A 392 3.70 0.12 -14.74
CA VAL A 392 4.20 0.13 -13.36
C VAL A 392 4.62 -1.28 -12.94
N LEU A 393 5.64 -1.34 -12.09
CA LEU A 393 6.19 -2.57 -11.53
C LEU A 393 5.88 -2.67 -10.04
N ALA A 394 5.62 -3.90 -9.61
CA ALA A 394 5.50 -4.24 -8.20
C ALA A 394 6.82 -4.06 -7.46
N GLN A 395 6.77 -3.44 -6.28
CA GLN A 395 7.88 -3.38 -5.36
C GLN A 395 7.75 -4.49 -4.27
N PRO A 396 8.78 -4.78 -3.47
CA PRO A 396 8.72 -5.82 -2.44
C PRO A 396 7.52 -5.68 -1.48
N ASN A 397 7.17 -4.46 -1.07
CA ASN A 397 6.02 -4.18 -0.22
C ASN A 397 4.67 -4.48 -0.90
N TYR A 398 4.54 -4.30 -2.21
CA TYR A 398 3.35 -4.72 -2.95
C TYR A 398 3.09 -6.23 -2.80
N LEU A 399 4.14 -7.06 -2.95
CA LEU A 399 4.00 -8.51 -2.80
C LEU A 399 3.62 -8.90 -1.37
N ALA A 400 4.11 -8.16 -0.37
CA ALA A 400 3.70 -8.32 1.02
C ALA A 400 2.23 -7.96 1.25
N MET A 401 1.76 -6.85 0.65
CA MET A 401 0.35 -6.44 0.68
C MET A 401 -0.54 -7.49 0.00
N ARG A 402 -0.11 -8.04 -1.15
CA ARG A 402 -0.82 -9.15 -1.80
C ARG A 402 -0.92 -10.39 -0.93
N LEU A 403 0.14 -10.74 -0.20
CA LEU A 403 0.07 -11.86 0.75
C LEU A 403 -0.89 -11.56 1.91
N ALA A 404 -0.88 -10.33 2.43
CA ALA A 404 -1.78 -9.90 3.50
C ALA A 404 -3.25 -9.87 3.03
N SER A 405 -3.53 -9.50 1.77
CA SER A 405 -4.88 -9.42 1.24
C SER A 405 -5.62 -10.76 1.20
N LEU A 406 -4.90 -11.88 1.22
CA LEU A 406 -5.50 -13.23 1.35
C LEU A 406 -6.27 -13.41 2.68
N SER A 407 -6.03 -12.55 3.66
CA SER A 407 -6.64 -12.61 5.00
C SER A 407 -7.71 -11.52 5.22
N ILE A 408 -8.09 -10.77 4.21
CA ILE A 408 -9.17 -9.77 4.27
C ILE A 408 -10.49 -10.43 4.68
N GLY A 409 -11.31 -9.70 5.45
CA GLY A 409 -12.60 -10.18 5.97
C GLY A 409 -12.46 -11.13 7.18
N SER A 410 -11.27 -11.27 7.75
CA SER A 410 -11.01 -12.21 8.84
C SER A 410 -10.80 -11.51 10.18
N GLN A 411 -11.25 -12.12 11.27
CA GLN A 411 -11.12 -11.61 12.65
C GLN A 411 -9.88 -12.15 13.34
N PHE A 412 -9.16 -11.31 14.05
CA PHE A 412 -7.97 -11.72 14.78
C PHE A 412 -8.27 -12.67 15.93
N MET A 413 -7.47 -13.72 16.03
CA MET A 413 -7.46 -14.68 17.12
C MET A 413 -6.30 -14.43 18.07
N SER A 414 -6.46 -14.86 19.32
CA SER A 414 -5.36 -14.79 20.28
C SER A 414 -4.21 -15.72 19.88
N THR A 415 -2.97 -15.24 20.01
CA THR A 415 -1.75 -15.99 19.70
C THR A 415 -0.72 -15.86 20.80
N LYS A 416 0.01 -16.96 21.08
CA LYS A 416 1.19 -16.96 21.96
C LYS A 416 2.34 -17.64 21.22
N ILE A 417 3.40 -16.89 20.98
CA ILE A 417 4.61 -17.39 20.31
C ILE A 417 5.76 -17.49 21.31
N SER A 418 6.58 -18.54 21.15
CA SER A 418 7.81 -18.75 21.95
C SER A 418 8.87 -19.41 21.08
N GLY A 419 10.15 -19.10 21.33
CA GLY A 419 11.27 -19.66 20.60
C GLY A 419 12.16 -18.57 19.99
N ASP A 420 12.23 -18.46 18.68
CA ASP A 420 13.08 -17.48 17.97
C ASP A 420 12.41 -16.09 18.02
N LYS A 421 13.14 -15.10 18.54
CA LYS A 421 12.67 -13.71 18.63
C LYS A 421 12.49 -13.00 17.27
N ASN A 422 13.13 -13.53 16.23
CA ASN A 422 13.04 -13.01 14.86
C ASN A 422 11.84 -13.58 14.09
N ILE A 423 11.00 -14.40 14.75
CA ILE A 423 9.77 -14.92 14.18
C ILE A 423 8.58 -14.22 14.85
N THR A 424 7.73 -13.60 14.05
CA THR A 424 6.42 -13.08 14.46
C THR A 424 5.30 -13.87 13.79
N ALA A 425 4.12 -13.94 14.42
CA ALA A 425 3.00 -14.66 13.83
C ALA A 425 1.64 -14.08 14.27
N TYR A 426 0.70 -14.18 13.35
CA TYR A 426 -0.69 -13.73 13.51
C TYR A 426 -1.63 -14.86 13.10
N ALA A 427 -2.77 -14.94 13.75
CA ALA A 427 -3.84 -15.84 13.35
C ALA A 427 -5.13 -15.06 13.18
N VAL A 428 -5.84 -15.35 12.11
CA VAL A 428 -7.15 -14.78 11.81
C VAL A 428 -8.13 -15.87 11.44
N LYS A 429 -9.42 -15.64 11.68
CA LYS A 429 -10.51 -16.56 11.37
C LYS A 429 -11.46 -15.90 10.38
N ALA A 430 -11.62 -16.50 9.22
CA ALA A 430 -12.57 -16.09 8.19
C ALA A 430 -14.02 -16.44 8.58
N GLU A 431 -14.99 -15.81 7.93
CA GLU A 431 -16.42 -16.05 8.15
C GLU A 431 -16.84 -17.50 7.89
N ASN A 432 -16.24 -18.15 6.89
CA ASN A 432 -16.46 -19.58 6.59
C ASN A 432 -15.90 -20.53 7.67
N GLY A 433 -15.26 -19.97 8.70
CA GLY A 433 -14.68 -20.71 9.82
C GLY A 433 -13.25 -21.21 9.59
N ASN A 434 -12.65 -21.01 8.41
CA ASN A 434 -11.24 -21.30 8.15
C ASN A 434 -10.36 -20.40 9.01
N VAL A 435 -9.20 -20.91 9.39
CA VAL A 435 -8.17 -20.15 10.11
C VAL A 435 -6.96 -19.96 9.22
N GLN A 436 -6.45 -18.74 9.16
CA GLN A 436 -5.20 -18.45 8.48
C GLN A 436 -4.17 -18.03 9.53
N VAL A 437 -2.97 -18.55 9.39
CA VAL A 437 -1.82 -18.24 10.25
C VAL A 437 -0.72 -17.69 9.38
N THR A 438 -0.40 -16.42 9.59
CA THR A 438 0.73 -15.77 8.92
C THR A 438 1.94 -15.78 9.83
N VAL A 439 3.02 -16.43 9.39
CA VAL A 439 4.30 -16.52 10.10
C VAL A 439 5.35 -15.76 9.32
N ILE A 440 6.05 -14.86 9.99
CA ILE A 440 7.08 -13.99 9.39
C ILE A 440 8.42 -14.36 10.00
N ASN A 441 9.31 -14.96 9.19
CA ASN A 441 10.66 -15.33 9.58
C ASN A 441 11.66 -14.26 9.12
N LYS A 442 12.05 -13.38 10.03
CA LYS A 442 12.98 -12.27 9.82
C LYS A 442 14.46 -12.68 9.93
N ASN A 443 14.76 -13.96 10.19
CA ASN A 443 16.13 -14.46 10.07
C ASN A 443 16.59 -14.29 8.62
N ASP A 444 17.84 -13.86 8.44
CA ASP A 444 18.37 -13.59 7.12
C ASP A 444 18.80 -14.91 6.43
N ALA A 445 18.21 -15.21 5.27
CA ALA A 445 18.56 -16.39 4.46
C ALA A 445 20.01 -16.38 3.99
N ALA A 446 20.69 -15.24 4.01
CA ALA A 446 22.13 -15.16 3.82
C ALA A 446 22.91 -15.86 4.96
N LYS A 447 22.33 -16.04 6.15
CA LYS A 447 22.99 -16.56 7.37
C LYS A 447 22.33 -17.82 7.94
N LYS A 448 21.04 -18.02 7.72
CA LYS A 448 20.23 -19.12 8.25
C LYS A 448 19.46 -19.79 7.11
N SER A 449 19.17 -21.09 7.23
CA SER A 449 18.38 -21.78 6.22
C SER A 449 16.87 -21.71 6.54
N LYS A 450 16.49 -22.21 7.68
CA LYS A 450 15.12 -22.49 8.08
C LYS A 450 14.98 -22.53 9.59
N ASN A 451 13.74 -22.40 10.09
CA ASN A 451 13.42 -22.60 11.50
C ASN A 451 12.37 -23.71 11.64
N PRO A 452 12.58 -24.69 12.53
CA PRO A 452 11.51 -25.62 12.90
C PRO A 452 10.36 -24.83 13.56
N LEU A 453 9.15 -25.02 13.05
CA LEU A 453 7.93 -24.38 13.57
C LEU A 453 6.89 -25.43 13.96
N THR A 454 6.34 -25.29 15.16
CA THR A 454 5.14 -26.02 15.58
C THR A 454 3.99 -25.04 15.71
N VAL A 455 2.89 -25.25 15.01
CA VAL A 455 1.64 -24.51 15.16
C VAL A 455 0.61 -25.41 15.84
N ASN A 456 0.15 -25.01 17.01
CA ASN A 456 -0.94 -25.64 17.74
C ASN A 456 -2.21 -24.80 17.57
N LEU A 457 -3.30 -25.45 17.11
CA LEU A 457 -4.61 -24.85 16.91
C LEU A 457 -5.66 -25.54 17.79
N PRO A 458 -6.85 -24.93 17.96
CA PRO A 458 -8.00 -25.63 18.51
C PRO A 458 -8.28 -26.95 17.75
N LYS A 459 -8.91 -27.92 18.44
CA LYS A 459 -9.23 -29.24 17.82
C LYS A 459 -10.07 -29.07 16.55
N GLY A 460 -9.83 -29.93 15.57
CA GLY A 460 -10.60 -30.01 14.32
C GLY A 460 -9.94 -29.33 13.12
N TYR A 461 -8.96 -28.44 13.29
CA TYR A 461 -8.29 -27.77 12.19
C TYR A 461 -7.12 -28.57 11.62
N ARG A 462 -6.98 -28.57 10.28
CA ARG A 462 -5.86 -29.16 9.55
C ARG A 462 -5.39 -28.20 8.46
N ALA A 463 -4.10 -28.08 8.25
CA ALA A 463 -3.53 -27.26 7.18
C ALA A 463 -3.88 -27.82 5.80
N THR A 464 -4.32 -26.95 4.89
CA THR A 464 -4.81 -27.30 3.55
C THR A 464 -4.07 -26.55 2.44
N GLY A 465 -3.44 -25.41 2.72
CA GLY A 465 -2.70 -24.66 1.74
C GLY A 465 -1.77 -23.62 2.36
N ALA A 466 -0.93 -23.02 1.55
CA ALA A 466 -0.10 -21.89 1.95
C ALA A 466 0.22 -20.98 0.76
N ALA A 467 0.49 -19.71 1.09
CA ALA A 467 1.12 -18.75 0.21
C ALA A 467 2.34 -18.14 0.91
N GLN A 468 3.35 -17.76 0.18
CA GLN A 468 4.60 -17.29 0.76
C GLN A 468 5.24 -16.19 -0.08
N ILE A 469 5.73 -15.14 0.58
CA ILE A 469 6.78 -14.30 0.02
C ILE A 469 8.13 -14.73 0.58
N TYR A 470 9.17 -14.71 -0.26
CA TYR A 470 10.52 -15.12 0.12
C TYR A 470 11.56 -14.44 -0.78
N ALA A 471 12.81 -14.48 -0.33
CA ALA A 471 13.95 -13.97 -1.09
C ALA A 471 15.25 -14.68 -0.64
N PRO A 472 16.34 -14.57 -1.42
CA PRO A 472 17.64 -15.17 -1.06
C PRO A 472 18.31 -14.53 0.17
N GLY A 473 17.77 -13.40 0.67
CA GLY A 473 18.22 -12.71 1.87
C GLY A 473 17.39 -11.47 2.14
N ASN A 474 17.41 -10.97 3.37
CA ASN A 474 16.63 -9.79 3.76
C ASN A 474 17.08 -8.52 3.02
N GLY A 475 18.37 -8.38 2.71
CA GLY A 475 18.92 -7.26 1.94
C GLY A 475 18.77 -7.40 0.42
N ALA A 476 18.11 -8.44 -0.08
CA ALA A 476 17.96 -8.67 -1.52
C ALA A 476 17.06 -7.61 -2.16
N VAL A 477 17.63 -6.80 -3.05
CA VAL A 477 16.95 -5.69 -3.73
C VAL A 477 16.11 -6.24 -4.89
N GLU A 478 14.81 -5.96 -4.89
CA GLU A 478 13.84 -6.35 -5.95
C GLU A 478 13.84 -7.85 -6.29
N LYS A 479 14.18 -8.70 -5.31
CA LYS A 479 14.19 -10.16 -5.48
C LYS A 479 13.15 -10.88 -4.63
N THR A 480 12.18 -10.14 -4.09
CA THR A 480 11.02 -10.74 -3.42
C THR A 480 10.18 -11.49 -4.46
N GLN A 481 9.82 -12.72 -4.13
CA GLN A 481 8.94 -13.56 -4.93
C GLN A 481 7.70 -13.93 -4.12
N LEU A 482 6.57 -14.10 -4.79
CA LEU A 482 5.33 -14.62 -4.21
C LEU A 482 5.04 -15.99 -4.82
N ARG A 483 4.76 -16.97 -3.98
CA ARG A 483 4.30 -18.32 -4.37
C ARG A 483 3.02 -18.67 -3.63
N ALA A 484 2.20 -19.50 -4.22
CA ALA A 484 1.07 -20.10 -3.54
C ALA A 484 0.93 -21.57 -3.94
N GLU A 485 0.41 -22.39 -3.02
CA GLU A 485 0.21 -23.80 -3.25
C GLU A 485 -1.07 -24.30 -2.56
N ALA A 486 -1.78 -25.17 -3.23
CA ALA A 486 -2.90 -25.86 -2.65
C ALA A 486 -2.44 -26.99 -1.83
N PRO A 487 -2.22 -28.12 -1.69
CA PRO A 487 -2.11 -28.88 -0.43
C PRO A 487 -0.66 -28.93 0.12
N PHE A 488 -0.52 -28.83 1.43
CA PHE A 488 0.71 -29.07 2.20
C PHE A 488 1.24 -30.52 2.09
N ALA A 489 0.87 -31.26 1.07
CA ALA A 489 1.31 -32.65 0.85
C ALA A 489 2.46 -32.76 -0.15
N ALA A 490 2.86 -31.68 -0.82
CA ALA A 490 3.90 -31.73 -1.82
C ALA A 490 5.27 -32.09 -1.20
N LYS A 491 6.01 -32.93 -1.89
CA LYS A 491 7.38 -33.30 -1.54
C LYS A 491 8.24 -32.03 -1.55
N GLY A 492 8.92 -31.75 -0.45
CA GLY A 492 9.76 -30.54 -0.33
C GLY A 492 9.05 -29.33 0.29
N SER A 493 7.78 -29.42 0.68
CA SER A 493 7.07 -28.35 1.39
C SER A 493 7.61 -28.00 2.78
N GLY A 494 8.56 -28.75 3.30
CA GLY A 494 9.07 -28.61 4.66
C GLY A 494 8.13 -29.09 5.75
N VAL A 495 6.94 -29.60 5.41
CA VAL A 495 5.96 -30.13 6.37
C VAL A 495 6.41 -31.50 6.87
N THR A 496 6.65 -31.60 8.18
CA THR A 496 7.05 -32.85 8.84
C THR A 496 5.87 -33.55 9.53
N LYS A 497 4.82 -32.77 9.89
CA LYS A 497 3.59 -33.33 10.47
C LYS A 497 2.42 -32.40 10.18
N ASN A 498 1.34 -32.94 9.62
CA ASN A 498 0.07 -32.25 9.44
C ASN A 498 -1.05 -33.10 10.06
N ALA A 499 -1.28 -32.92 11.36
CA ALA A 499 -2.34 -33.60 12.12
C ALA A 499 -3.41 -32.61 12.54
N THR A 500 -4.61 -33.11 12.88
CA THR A 500 -5.70 -32.28 13.39
C THR A 500 -5.24 -31.52 14.66
N GLY A 501 -5.32 -30.20 14.62
CA GLY A 501 -4.91 -29.31 15.71
C GLY A 501 -3.39 -29.15 15.85
N LYS A 502 -2.57 -29.75 14.98
CA LYS A 502 -1.11 -29.59 15.05
C LYS A 502 -0.43 -29.66 13.70
N LEU A 503 0.29 -28.62 13.35
CA LEU A 503 1.18 -28.57 12.19
C LEU A 503 2.63 -28.45 12.67
N GLN A 504 3.53 -29.26 12.08
CA GLN A 504 4.97 -29.11 12.24
C GLN A 504 5.58 -28.94 10.84
N LEU A 505 6.33 -27.90 10.65
CA LEU A 505 6.98 -27.57 9.38
C LEU A 505 8.30 -26.84 9.63
N GLU A 506 9.05 -26.67 8.56
CA GLU A 506 10.23 -25.84 8.54
C GLU A 506 9.94 -24.58 7.71
N VAL A 507 10.02 -23.40 8.33
CA VAL A 507 9.85 -22.12 7.62
C VAL A 507 11.22 -21.57 7.22
N VAL A 508 11.39 -21.30 5.93
CA VAL A 508 12.66 -20.73 5.43
C VAL A 508 12.91 -19.35 6.02
N ALA A 509 14.16 -19.00 6.18
CA ALA A 509 14.58 -17.66 6.55
C ALA A 509 14.23 -16.67 5.42
N SER A 510 14.15 -15.39 5.72
CA SER A 510 13.72 -14.34 4.78
C SER A 510 12.40 -14.70 4.09
N SER A 511 11.37 -15.00 4.88
CA SER A 511 10.05 -15.31 4.34
C SER A 511 8.90 -14.87 5.24
N ALA A 512 7.74 -14.64 4.62
CA ALA A 512 6.46 -14.62 5.33
C ALA A 512 5.53 -15.64 4.66
N THR A 513 4.92 -16.51 5.46
CA THR A 513 4.09 -17.62 5.01
C THR A 513 2.72 -17.52 5.64
N THR A 514 1.67 -17.40 4.84
CA THR A 514 0.28 -17.52 5.27
C THR A 514 -0.21 -18.95 5.01
N ILE A 515 -0.61 -19.62 6.07
CA ILE A 515 -1.04 -21.02 6.08
C ILE A 515 -2.54 -21.06 6.32
N GLU A 516 -3.27 -21.73 5.44
CA GLU A 516 -4.69 -21.95 5.59
C GLU A 516 -4.97 -23.26 6.33
N PHE A 517 -5.93 -23.20 7.26
CA PHE A 517 -6.42 -24.34 8.00
C PHE A 517 -7.93 -24.45 7.87
N THR A 518 -8.40 -25.59 7.43
CA THR A 518 -9.83 -25.92 7.37
C THR A 518 -10.23 -26.79 8.54
N LYS A 519 -11.47 -26.62 9.02
CA LYS A 519 -12.04 -27.48 10.05
C LYS A 519 -12.55 -28.75 9.39
N LYS A 520 -12.05 -29.92 9.81
CA LYS A 520 -12.67 -31.17 9.41
C LYS A 520 -14.11 -31.23 9.95
N LYS A 521 -15.03 -31.49 9.06
CA LYS A 521 -16.42 -31.83 9.41
C LYS A 521 -16.48 -33.16 10.16
#